data_d302086e1092eabcf2088a47a4a65316
#
_entry.id   d302086e1092eabcf2088a47a4a65316
#
_cell.length_a   1.000
_cell.length_b   1.000
_cell.length_c   1.000
_cell.angle_alpha   90.00
_cell.angle_beta   90.00
_cell.angle_gamma   90.00
#
_symmetry.space_group_name_H-M   'P 1'
#
loop_
_entity.id
_entity.type
_entity.pdbx_description
1 polymer ?
#
loop_
_entity_poly.entity_id
_entity_poly.type
_entity_poly.pdbx_seq_one_letter_code
_entity_poly.pdbx_strand_id
1 'polypeptide(L)' 'MLTRVIDPDSAVPPYEQVAKMMRDEIAQGAMTGRIPSVHTIAEHHHVSHRVAARALEVLKGEGMIVDVPGEGEFVRHPQT' A
#
# COMPACT_ATOMS: atom_id res chain seq x y z
N MET A 1 9.85 -17.86 -2.36
CA MET A 1 9.63 -17.13 -1.12
C MET A 1 9.26 -15.68 -1.41
N LEU A 2 8.18 -15.23 -0.83
CA LEU A 2 7.75 -13.86 -1.01
C LEU A 2 8.52 -12.93 -0.09
N THR A 3 9.04 -11.85 -0.65
CA THR A 3 9.69 -10.83 0.14
C THR A 3 8.80 -9.59 0.13
N ARG A 4 8.67 -8.95 1.30
CA ARG A 4 7.90 -7.70 1.43
C ARG A 4 8.80 -6.49 1.42
N VAL A 5 10.09 -6.72 1.29
CA VAL A 5 11.08 -5.66 1.24
C VAL A 5 11.33 -5.29 -0.21
N ILE A 6 11.46 -4.00 -0.48
CA ILE A 6 11.71 -3.53 -1.83
C ILE A 6 13.07 -3.98 -2.31
N ASP A 7 13.23 -4.01 -3.64
CA ASP A 7 14.50 -4.31 -4.29
C ASP A 7 15.14 -2.98 -4.69
N PRO A 8 16.20 -2.54 -4.00
CA PRO A 8 16.82 -1.26 -4.32
C PRO A 8 17.52 -1.23 -5.66
N ASP A 9 17.82 -2.40 -6.22
CA ASP A 9 18.50 -2.48 -7.52
C ASP A 9 17.52 -2.54 -8.68
N SER A 10 16.22 -2.58 -8.40
CA SER A 10 15.23 -2.62 -9.45
C SER A 10 15.10 -1.27 -10.13
N ALA A 11 14.75 -1.28 -11.43
CA ALA A 11 14.44 -0.06 -12.15
C ALA A 11 13.12 0.55 -11.70
N VAL A 12 12.30 -0.23 -11.00
CA VAL A 12 11.01 0.25 -10.50
C VAL A 12 11.23 1.07 -9.23
N PRO A 13 10.72 2.32 -9.17
CA PRO A 13 10.88 3.14 -7.97
C PRO A 13 10.34 2.47 -6.72
N PRO A 14 10.94 2.71 -5.55
CA PRO A 14 10.49 2.08 -4.31
C PRO A 14 9.01 2.25 -4.04
N TYR A 15 8.44 3.44 -4.25
CA TYR A 15 7.02 3.64 -3.96
C TYR A 15 6.13 2.78 -4.85
N GLU A 16 6.54 2.55 -6.10
CA GLU A 16 5.76 1.69 -6.97
C GLU A 16 5.85 0.23 -6.57
N GLN A 17 7.01 -0.19 -6.05
CA GLN A 17 7.16 -1.54 -5.55
C GLN A 17 6.24 -1.77 -4.36
N VAL A 18 6.19 -0.82 -3.43
CA VAL A 18 5.30 -0.91 -2.27
C VAL A 18 3.84 -0.93 -2.73
N ALA A 19 3.48 -0.04 -3.63
CA ALA A 19 2.11 0.02 -4.14
C ALA A 19 1.71 -1.30 -4.79
N LYS A 20 2.63 -1.89 -5.56
CA LYS A 20 2.35 -3.17 -6.21
C LYS A 20 2.12 -4.28 -5.20
N MET A 21 2.97 -4.34 -4.17
CA MET A 21 2.81 -5.36 -3.13
C MET A 21 1.47 -5.21 -2.43
N MET A 22 1.09 -3.98 -2.08
CA MET A 22 -0.18 -3.74 -1.42
C MET A 22 -1.36 -4.03 -2.35
N ARG A 23 -1.24 -3.67 -3.61
CA ARG A 23 -2.28 -3.94 -4.60
C ARG A 23 -2.52 -5.45 -4.71
N ASP A 24 -1.44 -6.21 -4.75
CA ASP A 24 -1.54 -7.66 -4.84
C ASP A 24 -2.19 -8.24 -3.58
N GLU A 25 -1.83 -7.71 -2.41
CA GLU A 25 -2.43 -8.16 -1.15
C GLU A 25 -3.93 -7.87 -1.10
N ILE A 26 -4.33 -6.71 -1.59
CA ILE A 26 -5.74 -6.36 -1.66
C ILE A 26 -6.47 -7.29 -2.63
N ALA A 27 -5.87 -7.51 -3.81
CA ALA A 27 -6.50 -8.35 -4.82
C ALA A 27 -6.66 -9.79 -4.37
N GLN A 28 -5.72 -10.27 -3.55
CA GLN A 28 -5.74 -11.64 -3.07
C GLN A 28 -6.56 -11.81 -1.79
N GLY A 29 -7.08 -10.71 -1.25
CA GLY A 29 -7.83 -10.76 0.00
C GLY A 29 -6.98 -10.86 1.24
N ALA A 30 -5.66 -10.74 1.11
CA ALA A 30 -4.75 -10.77 2.25
C ALA A 30 -4.83 -9.47 3.06
N MET A 31 -5.22 -8.38 2.43
CA MET A 31 -5.40 -7.10 3.09
C MET A 31 -6.85 -6.66 2.89
N THR A 32 -7.58 -6.51 3.99
CA THR A 32 -8.98 -6.10 3.96
C THR A 32 -9.23 -5.10 5.07
N GLY A 33 -10.30 -4.34 4.95
CA GLY A 33 -10.69 -3.40 5.98
C GLY A 33 -9.74 -2.21 6.08
N ARG A 34 -9.33 -1.92 7.31
CA ARG A 34 -8.54 -0.73 7.58
C ARG A 34 -7.09 -0.92 7.12
N ILE A 35 -6.58 0.09 6.41
CA ILE A 35 -5.19 0.09 5.96
C ILE A 35 -4.28 0.46 7.14
N PRO A 36 -3.13 -0.22 7.29
CA PRO A 36 -2.17 0.16 8.33
C PRO A 36 -1.68 1.60 8.13
N SER A 37 -1.19 2.20 9.21
CA SER A 37 -0.69 3.57 9.14
C SER A 37 0.55 3.65 8.24
N VAL A 38 0.85 4.87 7.78
CA VAL A 38 2.06 5.12 7.00
C VAL A 38 3.30 4.61 7.74
N HIS A 39 3.35 4.86 9.05
CA HIS A 39 4.48 4.42 9.87
C HIS A 39 4.64 2.90 9.82
N THR A 40 3.55 2.18 9.99
CA THR A 40 3.56 0.71 9.97
C THR A 40 3.99 0.19 8.61
N ILE A 41 3.46 0.80 7.54
CA ILE A 41 3.81 0.39 6.18
C ILE A 41 5.30 0.65 5.92
N ALA A 42 5.79 1.82 6.35
CA ALA A 42 7.20 2.16 6.17
C ALA A 42 8.11 1.15 6.86
N GLU A 43 7.77 0.77 8.10
CA GLU A 43 8.55 -0.22 8.83
C GLU A 43 8.48 -1.60 8.19
N HIS A 44 7.30 -1.97 7.74
CA HIS A 44 7.08 -3.29 7.17
C HIS A 44 7.90 -3.50 5.90
N HIS A 45 8.00 -2.47 5.07
CA HIS A 45 8.71 -2.56 3.79
C HIS A 45 10.12 -1.97 3.84
N HIS A 46 10.55 -1.49 4.99
CA HIS A 46 11.88 -0.89 5.18
C HIS A 46 12.11 0.30 4.24
N VAL A 47 11.12 1.18 4.16
CA VAL A 47 11.19 2.38 3.35
C VAL A 47 10.90 3.61 4.21
N SER A 48 11.14 4.80 3.66
CA SER A 48 10.84 6.03 4.37
C SER A 48 9.34 6.26 4.44
N HIS A 49 8.91 7.12 5.37
CA HIS A 49 7.50 7.51 5.45
C HIS A 49 7.03 8.15 4.15
N ARG A 50 7.91 8.92 3.51
CA ARG A 50 7.57 9.57 2.23
C ARG A 50 7.26 8.54 1.16
N VAL A 51 8.06 7.49 1.07
CA VAL A 51 7.84 6.43 0.10
C VAL A 51 6.53 5.72 0.39
N ALA A 52 6.28 5.39 1.66
CA ALA A 52 5.04 4.72 2.05
C ALA A 52 3.82 5.60 1.75
N ALA A 53 3.91 6.89 2.07
CA ALA A 53 2.81 7.81 1.83
C ALA A 53 2.51 7.93 0.33
N ARG A 54 3.56 7.97 -0.50
CA ARG A 54 3.36 8.06 -1.94
C ARG A 54 2.72 6.80 -2.49
N ALA A 55 3.09 5.64 -1.96
CA ALA A 55 2.46 4.39 -2.37
C ALA A 55 0.96 4.41 -2.08
N LEU A 56 0.59 4.92 -0.90
CA LEU A 56 -0.82 5.03 -0.55
C LEU A 56 -1.56 5.98 -1.48
N GLU A 57 -0.91 7.08 -1.88
CA GLU A 57 -1.53 8.02 -2.82
C GLU A 57 -1.78 7.38 -4.17
N VAL A 58 -0.84 6.56 -4.62
CA VAL A 58 -1.02 5.82 -5.88
C VAL A 58 -2.25 4.93 -5.79
N LEU A 59 -2.38 4.20 -4.69
CA LEU A 59 -3.52 3.29 -4.52
C LEU A 59 -4.84 4.04 -4.40
N LYS A 60 -4.83 5.21 -3.76
CA LYS A 60 -6.04 6.05 -3.72
C LYS A 60 -6.43 6.52 -5.12
N GLY A 61 -5.44 6.94 -5.90
CA GLY A 61 -5.69 7.37 -7.27
C GLY A 61 -6.24 6.26 -8.15
N GLU A 62 -5.91 5.01 -7.83
CA GLU A 62 -6.42 3.86 -8.54
C GLU A 62 -7.78 3.39 -8.03
N GLY A 63 -8.27 3.98 -6.95
CA GLY A 63 -9.53 3.58 -6.36
C GLY A 63 -9.46 2.31 -5.52
N MET A 64 -8.25 1.87 -5.18
CA MET A 64 -8.07 0.66 -4.38
C MET A 64 -8.33 0.90 -2.90
N ILE A 65 -8.09 2.11 -2.43
CA ILE A 65 -8.34 2.48 -1.04
C ILE A 65 -9.08 3.80 -1.00
N VAL A 66 -9.77 4.04 0.10
CA VAL A 66 -10.58 5.23 0.30
C VAL A 66 -10.28 5.82 1.67
N ASP A 67 -10.26 7.14 1.74
CA ASP A 67 -10.05 7.86 2.98
C ASP A 67 -11.40 8.17 3.61
N VAL A 68 -11.62 7.63 4.82
CA VAL A 68 -12.86 7.88 5.55
C VAL A 68 -12.56 8.91 6.64
N PRO A 69 -13.11 10.13 6.52
CA PRO A 69 -12.80 11.19 7.49
C PRO A 69 -13.06 10.75 8.92
N GLY A 70 -12.09 10.99 9.79
CA GLY A 70 -12.19 10.64 11.20
C GLY A 70 -11.93 9.20 11.53
N GLU A 71 -11.80 8.33 10.53
CA GLU A 71 -11.61 6.90 10.78
C GLU A 71 -10.35 6.33 10.15
N GLY A 72 -9.83 6.96 9.11
CA GLY A 72 -8.61 6.51 8.45
C GLY A 72 -8.87 5.99 7.05
N GLU A 73 -7.93 5.19 6.58
CA GLU A 73 -7.97 4.68 5.21
C GLU A 73 -8.38 3.21 5.21
N PHE A 74 -9.22 2.85 4.26
CA PHE A 74 -9.79 1.51 4.18
C PHE A 74 -9.68 0.98 2.77
N VAL A 75 -9.59 -0.34 2.66
CA VAL A 75 -9.66 -1.00 1.37
C VAL A 75 -11.04 -0.76 0.79
N ARG A 76 -11.07 -0.33 -0.47
CA ARG A 76 -12.33 -0.15 -1.16
C ARG A 76 -12.68 -1.45 -1.86
N HIS A 77 -13.80 -2.04 -1.47
CA HIS A 77 -14.25 -3.29 -2.10
C HIS A 77 -15.04 -2.96 -3.35
N PRO A 78 -14.80 -3.71 -4.42
CA PRO A 78 -15.59 -3.50 -5.65
C PRO A 78 -17.06 -3.72 -5.35
N GLN A 79 -17.87 -2.84 -5.90
CA GLN A 79 -19.32 -3.01 -5.83
C GLN A 79 -19.73 -3.88 -7.00
N THR A 80 -20.39 -4.97 -6.69
CA THR A 80 -20.85 -5.87 -7.73
C THR A 80 -22.36 -5.79 -7.86
#